data_bf1719baee6ffeaf16a1e20296476448
#
_entry.id   bf1719baee6ffeaf16a1e20296476448
#
_cell.length_a   1.000
_cell.length_b   1.000
_cell.length_c   1.000
_cell.angle_alpha   90.00
_cell.angle_beta   90.00
_cell.angle_gamma   90.00
#
_symmetry.space_group_name_H-M   'P 1'
#
loop_
_entity.id
_entity.type
_entity.pdbx_description
1 polymer ?
#
loop_
_entity_poly.entity_id
_entity_poly.type
_entity_poly.pdbx_seq_one_letter_code
_entity_poly.pdbx_strand_id
1 'polypeptide(L)'
;ELPNGSFEYVSLVKGTSYYKFYDPSCSDVASQTKFWGSGNGEGSEGVAGSASMGVIITDIDKNDKVHGNQSLLAKNGEKLGMLTAGNIFTGDFAELIVGEKNGGKVNFGRPWKSRPSALKLYCKYTTGKMDIVTENPPGITLIEKETLDRAQIKFAIGTWDYKTYGGSKDCPVQVNTLDPNTFWDYYTDPSTIANGDLIIYNDGYEVNRGAKVSATTTDWIEYTIPLDYRNLNAYPTHILISVSASQYGDYFSGYSKSQLRVDKLELVY
;
A
#
# COMPACT_ATOMS: atom_id res chain seq x y z
N GLU A 1 -15.46 10.47 -4.69
CA GLU A 1 -14.44 9.82 -5.56
C GLU A 1 -13.07 9.85 -4.89
N LEU A 2 -12.26 8.80 -5.07
CA LEU A 2 -10.87 8.78 -4.62
C LEU A 2 -10.02 9.67 -5.55
N PRO A 3 -9.21 10.59 -5.01
CA PRO A 3 -8.24 11.32 -5.81
C PRO A 3 -7.32 10.35 -6.55
N ASN A 4 -7.24 10.49 -7.88
CA ASN A 4 -6.40 9.67 -8.74
C ASN A 4 -6.52 8.14 -8.49
N GLY A 5 -7.75 7.65 -8.27
CA GLY A 5 -7.98 6.21 -8.01
C GLY A 5 -7.67 5.31 -9.21
N SER A 6 -7.62 5.86 -10.41
CA SER A 6 -7.20 5.17 -11.65
C SER A 6 -5.71 5.31 -11.97
N PHE A 7 -4.94 6.07 -11.17
CA PHE A 7 -3.51 6.34 -11.35
C PHE A 7 -3.12 6.99 -12.69
N GLU A 8 -4.05 7.66 -13.34
CA GLU A 8 -3.85 8.34 -14.63
C GLU A 8 -2.99 9.59 -14.52
N TYR A 9 -3.05 10.28 -13.37
CA TYR A 9 -2.37 11.54 -13.13
C TYR A 9 -1.08 11.31 -12.34
N VAL A 10 0.04 11.41 -13.05
CA VAL A 10 1.38 11.21 -12.47
C VAL A 10 2.32 12.30 -12.93
N SER A 11 3.24 12.70 -12.06
CA SER A 11 4.32 13.62 -12.40
C SER A 11 5.68 12.95 -12.17
N LEU A 12 6.55 13.07 -13.17
CA LEU A 12 7.92 12.55 -13.05
C LEU A 12 8.68 13.35 -11.99
N VAL A 13 9.33 12.66 -11.06
CA VAL A 13 10.22 13.32 -10.10
C VAL A 13 11.46 13.84 -10.83
N LYS A 14 11.75 15.13 -10.69
CA LYS A 14 12.81 15.81 -11.41
C LYS A 14 14.18 15.11 -11.25
N GLY A 15 14.82 14.80 -12.37
CA GLY A 15 16.11 14.13 -12.40
C GLY A 15 16.08 12.62 -12.10
N THR A 16 14.90 12.01 -12.14
CA THR A 16 14.71 10.59 -11.85
C THR A 16 13.90 9.89 -12.95
N SER A 17 13.68 8.58 -12.78
CA SER A 17 12.84 7.75 -13.66
C SER A 17 11.58 7.21 -12.97
N TYR A 18 11.18 7.76 -11.82
CA TYR A 18 9.98 7.32 -11.11
C TYR A 18 8.98 8.47 -10.88
N TYR A 19 7.75 8.14 -10.53
CA TYR A 19 6.61 9.04 -10.51
C TYR A 19 6.09 9.32 -9.11
N LYS A 20 5.56 10.55 -8.92
CA LYS A 20 4.57 10.90 -7.90
C LYS A 20 3.18 10.65 -8.47
N PHE A 21 2.25 10.21 -7.63
CA PHE A 21 0.90 9.84 -8.05
C PHE A 21 -0.09 10.99 -7.84
N TYR A 22 0.29 12.16 -8.32
CA TYR A 22 -0.51 13.37 -8.49
C TYR A 22 0.12 14.24 -9.59
N ASP A 23 -0.68 15.08 -10.19
CA ASP A 23 -0.21 16.03 -11.21
C ASP A 23 -0.83 17.41 -10.99
N PRO A 24 -0.05 18.44 -10.58
CA PRO A 24 -0.54 19.78 -10.36
C PRO A 24 -1.18 20.44 -11.61
N SER A 25 -0.90 19.91 -12.80
CA SER A 25 -1.37 20.45 -14.08
C SER A 25 -2.57 19.71 -14.69
N CYS A 26 -3.04 18.61 -14.05
CA CYS A 26 -4.13 17.81 -14.60
C CYS A 26 -5.49 18.53 -14.50
N SER A 27 -6.46 18.04 -15.28
CA SER A 27 -7.83 18.58 -15.29
C SER A 27 -8.67 18.13 -14.09
N ASP A 28 -8.29 17.03 -13.44
CA ASP A 28 -8.94 16.55 -12.22
C ASP A 28 -8.37 17.29 -11.00
N VAL A 29 -9.16 18.22 -10.45
CA VAL A 29 -8.76 19.04 -9.30
C VAL A 29 -8.39 18.20 -8.07
N ALA A 30 -9.08 17.08 -7.84
CA ALA A 30 -8.78 16.19 -6.71
C ALA A 30 -7.40 15.54 -6.84
N SER A 31 -6.93 15.32 -8.07
CA SER A 31 -5.63 14.70 -8.36
C SER A 31 -4.48 15.70 -8.53
N GLN A 32 -4.72 16.99 -8.35
CA GLN A 32 -3.67 18.03 -8.36
C GLN A 32 -2.81 18.00 -7.09
N THR A 33 -3.31 17.43 -6.01
CA THR A 33 -2.64 17.38 -4.71
C THR A 33 -2.29 15.95 -4.32
N LYS A 34 -1.23 15.81 -3.50
CA LYS A 34 -0.77 14.52 -3.05
C LYS A 34 -1.81 13.83 -2.17
N PHE A 35 -2.30 12.69 -2.62
CA PHE A 35 -3.16 11.78 -1.85
C PHE A 35 -2.43 10.45 -1.57
N TRP A 36 -1.68 9.97 -2.55
CA TRP A 36 -0.92 8.74 -2.52
C TRP A 36 0.55 8.97 -2.22
N GLY A 37 1.12 8.15 -1.35
CA GLY A 37 2.55 8.06 -1.08
C GLY A 37 3.08 6.67 -1.42
N SER A 38 4.38 6.54 -1.60
CA SER A 38 5.06 5.26 -1.82
C SER A 38 6.45 5.25 -1.19
N GLY A 39 6.99 4.06 -0.97
CA GLY A 39 8.36 3.90 -0.45
C GLY A 39 9.48 4.33 -1.41
N ASN A 40 9.17 4.72 -2.65
CA ASN A 40 10.16 5.35 -3.54
C ASN A 40 10.78 6.61 -2.95
N GLY A 41 10.02 7.34 -2.13
CA GLY A 41 10.36 8.69 -1.67
C GLY A 41 10.03 9.77 -2.70
N GLU A 42 10.53 10.98 -2.51
CA GLU A 42 10.20 12.17 -3.31
C GLU A 42 11.40 12.78 -4.04
N GLY A 43 12.53 12.07 -4.07
CA GLY A 43 13.77 12.51 -4.71
C GLY A 43 14.37 13.74 -4.04
N SER A 44 14.98 14.62 -4.84
CA SER A 44 15.60 15.86 -4.35
C SER A 44 14.61 16.92 -3.85
N GLU A 45 13.31 16.73 -4.08
CA GLU A 45 12.26 17.67 -3.68
C GLU A 45 11.60 17.29 -2.33
N GLY A 46 12.02 16.20 -1.70
CA GLY A 46 11.42 15.71 -0.47
C GLY A 46 12.21 14.58 0.18
N VAL A 47 11.52 13.66 0.87
CA VAL A 47 12.15 12.60 1.63
C VAL A 47 12.76 11.53 0.71
N ALA A 48 14.01 11.15 0.93
CA ALA A 48 14.64 10.03 0.26
C ALA A 48 13.93 8.71 0.60
N GLY A 49 13.78 7.83 -0.38
CA GLY A 49 13.21 6.50 -0.22
C GLY A 49 14.00 5.45 -1.00
N SER A 50 13.41 4.31 -1.31
CA SER A 50 14.06 3.20 -2.01
C SER A 50 14.66 3.60 -3.36
N ALA A 51 14.04 4.55 -4.06
CA ALA A 51 14.54 5.06 -5.34
C ALA A 51 15.89 5.76 -5.21
N SER A 52 16.19 6.40 -4.07
CA SER A 52 17.51 6.99 -3.80
C SER A 52 18.61 5.94 -3.67
N MET A 53 18.25 4.70 -3.34
CA MET A 53 19.14 3.54 -3.30
C MET A 53 19.19 2.79 -4.64
N GLY A 54 18.54 3.30 -5.68
CA GLY A 54 18.46 2.69 -7.00
C GLY A 54 17.40 1.59 -7.16
N VAL A 55 16.43 1.50 -6.22
CA VAL A 55 15.34 0.51 -6.28
C VAL A 55 14.01 1.23 -6.43
N ILE A 56 13.41 1.15 -7.61
CA ILE A 56 12.07 1.69 -7.89
C ILE A 56 11.05 0.58 -7.62
N ILE A 57 10.23 0.75 -6.60
CA ILE A 57 9.25 -0.25 -6.15
C ILE A 57 7.81 0.10 -6.51
N THR A 58 7.57 1.34 -6.93
CA THR A 58 6.26 1.82 -7.38
C THR A 58 6.44 2.57 -8.69
N ASP A 59 5.73 2.13 -9.71
CA ASP A 59 5.86 2.60 -11.09
C ASP A 59 4.49 2.58 -11.78
N ILE A 60 4.45 2.92 -13.06
CA ILE A 60 3.28 2.79 -13.92
C ILE A 60 3.53 1.74 -14.99
N ASP A 61 2.49 1.01 -15.40
CA ASP A 61 2.52 0.13 -16.58
C ASP A 61 1.55 0.64 -17.64
N LYS A 62 2.10 1.09 -18.76
CA LYS A 62 1.33 1.60 -19.92
C LYS A 62 0.84 0.49 -20.85
N ASN A 63 1.39 -0.70 -20.72
CA ASN A 63 1.10 -1.83 -21.61
C ASN A 63 0.06 -2.79 -21.04
N ASP A 64 -0.02 -2.91 -19.72
CA ASP A 64 -0.88 -3.87 -19.02
C ASP A 64 -1.79 -3.10 -18.04
N LYS A 65 -3.05 -2.89 -18.45
CA LYS A 65 -4.06 -2.07 -17.76
C LYS A 65 -5.46 -2.53 -18.09
N VAL A 66 -6.43 -2.13 -17.29
CA VAL A 66 -7.87 -2.36 -17.51
C VAL A 66 -8.56 -1.10 -17.95
N HIS A 67 -8.16 0.05 -17.41
CA HIS A 67 -8.81 1.33 -17.65
C HIS A 67 -7.78 2.40 -18.04
N GLY A 68 -8.20 3.36 -18.85
CA GLY A 68 -7.40 4.55 -19.20
C GLY A 68 -6.11 4.23 -19.96
N ASN A 69 -5.03 4.89 -19.60
CA ASN A 69 -3.74 4.87 -20.32
C ASN A 69 -2.67 4.03 -19.62
N GLN A 70 -2.84 3.74 -18.34
CA GLN A 70 -1.83 3.04 -17.52
C GLN A 70 -2.46 2.43 -16.27
N SER A 71 -1.76 1.49 -15.64
CA SER A 71 -2.05 0.97 -14.31
C SER A 71 -0.91 1.29 -13.36
N LEU A 72 -1.16 1.20 -12.06
CA LEU A 72 -0.13 1.16 -11.02
C LEU A 72 0.61 -0.17 -11.08
N LEU A 73 1.93 -0.15 -10.97
CA LEU A 73 2.80 -1.31 -10.78
C LEU A 73 3.55 -1.20 -9.44
N ALA A 74 3.12 -1.97 -8.45
CA ALA A 74 3.88 -2.23 -7.24
C ALA A 74 4.74 -3.47 -7.44
N LYS A 75 6.06 -3.33 -7.42
CA LYS A 75 7.01 -4.41 -7.67
C LYS A 75 8.05 -4.48 -6.56
N ASN A 76 8.31 -5.68 -6.08
CA ASN A 76 9.39 -5.87 -5.12
C ASN A 76 10.76 -5.64 -5.76
N GLY A 77 11.71 -5.30 -4.93
CA GLY A 77 13.11 -5.23 -5.26
C GLY A 77 13.96 -5.70 -4.08
N GLU A 78 15.25 -5.75 -4.30
CA GLU A 78 16.23 -6.12 -3.28
C GLU A 78 17.32 -5.04 -3.23
N LYS A 79 17.74 -4.73 -2.02
CA LYS A 79 18.93 -3.92 -1.77
C LYS A 79 19.65 -4.39 -0.53
N LEU A 80 20.96 -4.69 -0.67
CA LEU A 80 21.83 -5.13 0.42
C LEU A 80 21.29 -6.35 1.18
N GLY A 81 20.70 -7.32 0.46
CA GLY A 81 20.11 -8.53 1.05
C GLY A 81 18.75 -8.32 1.72
N MET A 82 18.16 -7.14 1.63
CA MET A 82 16.85 -6.83 2.22
C MET A 82 15.80 -6.66 1.13
N LEU A 83 14.60 -7.19 1.38
CA LEU A 83 13.46 -6.95 0.53
C LEU A 83 13.04 -5.47 0.63
N THR A 84 12.77 -4.87 -0.52
CA THR A 84 12.07 -3.59 -0.62
C THR A 84 10.73 -3.86 -1.29
N ALA A 85 9.67 -3.94 -0.48
CA ALA A 85 8.35 -4.32 -0.97
C ALA A 85 7.70 -3.20 -1.79
N GLY A 86 7.18 -3.55 -2.97
CA GLY A 86 6.38 -2.66 -3.81
C GLY A 86 5.11 -2.22 -3.09
N ASN A 87 4.85 -0.90 -3.02
CA ASN A 87 3.72 -0.39 -2.27
C ASN A 87 3.22 0.95 -2.82
N ILE A 88 1.94 1.22 -2.53
CA ILE A 88 1.35 2.56 -2.57
C ILE A 88 0.32 2.66 -1.45
N PHE A 89 0.17 3.85 -0.86
CA PHE A 89 -0.75 4.03 0.26
C PHE A 89 -1.27 5.47 0.34
N THR A 90 -2.41 5.65 0.98
CA THR A 90 -2.88 6.97 1.37
C THR A 90 -2.02 7.46 2.54
N GLY A 91 -1.19 8.47 2.29
CA GLY A 91 -0.25 8.93 3.30
C GLY A 91 1.05 9.48 2.72
N ASP A 92 2.07 9.57 3.56
CA ASP A 92 3.40 10.07 3.23
C ASP A 92 4.50 9.11 3.68
N PHE A 93 5.49 8.90 2.82
CA PHE A 93 6.75 8.31 3.25
C PHE A 93 7.52 9.37 4.04
N ALA A 94 7.76 9.10 5.34
CA ALA A 94 8.24 10.12 6.26
C ALA A 94 9.76 10.13 6.40
N GLU A 95 10.41 8.97 6.36
CA GLU A 95 11.86 8.87 6.57
C GLU A 95 12.42 7.56 6.01
N LEU A 96 13.57 7.62 5.35
CA LEU A 96 14.42 6.46 5.09
C LEU A 96 15.47 6.38 6.20
N ILE A 97 15.45 5.30 6.96
CA ILE A 97 16.43 5.05 8.02
C ILE A 97 17.56 4.21 7.43
N VAL A 98 18.79 4.74 7.52
CA VAL A 98 20.01 4.07 7.06
C VAL A 98 20.99 4.00 8.21
N GLY A 99 21.48 2.81 8.56
CA GLY A 99 22.39 2.61 9.69
C GLY A 99 22.80 1.15 9.86
N GLU A 100 23.03 0.73 11.09
CA GLU A 100 23.29 -0.69 11.41
C GLU A 100 22.11 -1.58 11.01
N LYS A 101 20.88 -1.06 11.15
CA LYS A 101 19.66 -1.60 10.57
C LYS A 101 19.05 -0.55 9.66
N ASN A 102 18.59 -0.98 8.49
CA ASN A 102 17.89 -0.12 7.56
C ASN A 102 16.39 -0.28 7.73
N GLY A 103 15.64 0.80 7.50
CA GLY A 103 14.19 0.80 7.65
C GLY A 103 13.56 2.06 7.07
N GLY A 104 12.30 2.27 7.42
CA GLY A 104 11.57 3.45 7.02
C GLY A 104 10.46 3.82 7.99
N LYS A 105 10.08 5.09 7.97
CA LYS A 105 8.86 5.56 8.61
C LYS A 105 7.84 5.95 7.56
N VAL A 106 6.61 5.54 7.79
CA VAL A 106 5.47 5.84 6.96
C VAL A 106 4.37 6.46 7.82
N ASN A 107 3.82 7.57 7.37
CA ASN A 107 2.64 8.17 7.97
C ASN A 107 1.43 7.83 7.13
N PHE A 108 0.54 7.01 7.66
CA PHE A 108 -0.68 6.55 7.01
C PHE A 108 -1.87 7.45 7.29
N GLY A 109 -2.80 7.45 6.34
CA GLY A 109 -4.08 8.13 6.38
C GLY A 109 -4.11 9.38 5.52
N ARG A 110 -5.34 9.77 5.14
CA ARG A 110 -5.65 11.08 4.52
C ARG A 110 -6.99 11.58 5.07
N PRO A 111 -7.20 12.90 5.15
CA PRO A 111 -8.48 13.44 5.60
C PRO A 111 -9.66 12.91 4.78
N TRP A 112 -10.68 12.40 5.47
CA TRP A 112 -11.83 11.79 4.83
C TRP A 112 -13.07 11.88 5.72
N LYS A 113 -14.26 12.13 5.14
CA LYS A 113 -15.49 12.31 5.89
C LYS A 113 -16.64 11.40 5.44
N SER A 114 -16.52 10.78 4.27
CA SER A 114 -17.59 9.92 3.74
C SER A 114 -17.49 8.51 4.31
N ARG A 115 -18.60 7.77 4.22
CA ARG A 115 -18.76 6.41 4.74
C ARG A 115 -19.04 5.44 3.60
N PRO A 116 -18.03 5.00 2.87
CA PRO A 116 -18.20 4.01 1.80
C PRO A 116 -18.57 2.64 2.37
N SER A 117 -19.32 1.85 1.61
CA SER A 117 -19.66 0.47 1.94
C SER A 117 -18.58 -0.52 1.51
N ALA A 118 -17.82 -0.21 0.44
CA ALA A 118 -16.76 -1.07 -0.08
C ALA A 118 -15.72 -0.27 -0.89
N LEU A 119 -14.58 -0.92 -1.15
CA LEU A 119 -13.59 -0.54 -2.17
C LEU A 119 -13.65 -1.55 -3.30
N LYS A 120 -13.85 -1.08 -4.54
CA LYS A 120 -13.71 -1.88 -5.77
C LYS A 120 -12.39 -1.53 -6.45
N LEU A 121 -11.72 -2.53 -7.01
CA LEU A 121 -10.47 -2.34 -7.75
C LEU A 121 -10.20 -3.55 -8.65
N TYR A 122 -9.36 -3.34 -9.65
CA TYR A 122 -8.80 -4.42 -10.45
C TYR A 122 -7.37 -4.71 -10.01
N CYS A 123 -7.03 -5.99 -9.85
CA CYS A 123 -5.67 -6.43 -9.59
C CYS A 123 -5.24 -7.56 -10.52
N LYS A 124 -3.94 -7.59 -10.79
CA LYS A 124 -3.22 -8.69 -11.44
C LYS A 124 -1.95 -8.93 -10.67
N TYR A 125 -1.75 -10.17 -10.18
CA TYR A 125 -0.64 -10.47 -9.29
C TYR A 125 0.17 -11.66 -9.77
N THR A 126 1.50 -11.52 -9.71
CA THR A 126 2.46 -12.60 -9.94
C THR A 126 3.45 -12.66 -8.81
N THR A 127 3.68 -13.85 -8.27
CA THR A 127 4.57 -14.07 -7.13
C THR A 127 5.20 -15.47 -7.17
N GLY A 128 6.04 -15.76 -6.20
CA GLY A 128 6.68 -17.04 -5.98
C GLY A 128 6.89 -17.34 -4.51
N LYS A 129 7.69 -18.37 -4.24
CA LYS A 129 8.14 -18.64 -2.88
C LYS A 129 9.14 -17.57 -2.45
N MET A 130 9.04 -17.13 -1.19
CA MET A 130 9.92 -16.12 -0.61
C MET A 130 11.38 -16.52 -0.78
N ASP A 131 12.18 -15.63 -1.32
CA ASP A 131 13.63 -15.76 -1.48
C ASP A 131 14.40 -14.86 -0.50
N ILE A 132 13.68 -13.99 0.21
CA ILE A 132 14.22 -13.14 1.27
C ILE A 132 13.31 -13.26 2.48
N VAL A 133 13.86 -13.69 3.62
CA VAL A 133 13.19 -13.69 4.93
C VAL A 133 14.13 -13.02 5.93
N THR A 134 13.91 -11.76 6.21
CA THR A 134 14.75 -10.97 7.13
C THR A 134 14.21 -11.05 8.55
N GLU A 135 12.90 -10.83 8.73
CA GLU A 135 12.24 -10.90 10.03
C GLU A 135 10.92 -11.67 9.92
N ASN A 136 10.52 -12.29 11.02
CA ASN A 136 9.25 -12.99 11.14
C ASN A 136 8.20 -12.09 11.82
N PRO A 137 6.96 -12.04 11.31
CA PRO A 137 5.86 -11.42 12.05
C PRO A 137 5.57 -12.17 13.35
N PRO A 138 5.02 -11.49 14.37
CA PRO A 138 4.65 -12.14 15.62
C PRO A 138 3.74 -13.37 15.42
N GLY A 139 4.15 -14.50 15.94
CA GLY A 139 3.38 -15.77 15.87
C GLY A 139 3.36 -16.44 14.49
N ILE A 140 4.14 -15.96 13.52
CA ILE A 140 4.22 -16.51 12.17
C ILE A 140 5.67 -16.86 11.87
N THR A 141 5.91 -18.09 11.40
CA THR A 141 7.22 -18.53 10.92
C THR A 141 7.22 -18.53 9.40
N LEU A 142 8.05 -17.68 8.82
CA LEU A 142 8.31 -17.64 7.38
C LEU A 142 9.54 -18.51 7.09
N ILE A 143 9.46 -19.33 6.04
CA ILE A 143 10.55 -20.23 5.64
C ILE A 143 10.95 -19.88 4.21
N GLU A 144 12.19 -19.46 4.04
CA GLU A 144 12.77 -19.16 2.72
C GLU A 144 12.65 -20.38 1.79
N LYS A 145 12.28 -20.14 0.53
CA LYS A 145 12.03 -21.15 -0.52
C LYS A 145 10.85 -22.11 -0.25
N GLU A 146 10.13 -21.95 0.85
CA GLU A 146 8.96 -22.75 1.16
C GLU A 146 7.68 -21.92 1.26
N THR A 147 7.70 -20.82 2.01
CA THR A 147 6.55 -19.93 2.18
C THR A 147 6.24 -19.20 0.88
N LEU A 148 5.01 -19.26 0.40
CA LEU A 148 4.54 -18.49 -0.74
C LEU A 148 4.33 -17.04 -0.31
N ASP A 149 4.90 -16.10 -1.07
CA ASP A 149 4.61 -14.67 -0.91
C ASP A 149 3.19 -14.35 -1.40
N ARG A 150 2.61 -13.27 -0.89
CA ARG A 150 1.24 -12.84 -1.18
C ARG A 150 1.11 -11.33 -1.10
N ALA A 151 0.29 -10.76 -1.97
CA ALA A 151 -0.04 -9.34 -1.90
C ALA A 151 -1.11 -9.07 -0.85
N GLN A 152 -1.15 -7.83 -0.33
CA GLN A 152 -2.20 -7.39 0.57
C GLN A 152 -2.67 -5.97 0.24
N ILE A 153 -3.99 -5.80 0.20
CA ILE A 153 -4.64 -4.49 0.18
C ILE A 153 -5.41 -4.32 1.49
N LYS A 154 -5.11 -3.24 2.22
CA LYS A 154 -5.77 -2.84 3.46
C LYS A 154 -6.67 -1.65 3.16
N PHE A 155 -7.89 -1.66 3.70
CA PHE A 155 -8.84 -0.57 3.57
C PHE A 155 -9.53 -0.30 4.90
N ALA A 156 -9.43 0.93 5.41
CA ALA A 156 -10.07 1.31 6.67
C ALA A 156 -10.46 2.79 6.67
N ILE A 157 -11.45 3.12 7.50
CA ILE A 157 -11.80 4.49 7.89
C ILE A 157 -11.82 4.59 9.41
N GLY A 158 -11.41 5.73 9.95
CA GLY A 158 -11.29 5.89 11.40
C GLY A 158 -11.20 7.34 11.85
N THR A 159 -11.07 7.49 13.18
CA THR A 159 -10.90 8.77 13.88
C THR A 159 -9.51 8.86 14.53
N TRP A 160 -8.50 8.38 13.83
CA TRP A 160 -7.12 8.34 14.35
C TRP A 160 -6.59 9.75 14.63
N ASP A 161 -5.97 9.91 15.80
CA ASP A 161 -5.35 11.17 16.24
C ASP A 161 -3.81 11.04 16.20
N TYR A 162 -3.17 11.94 15.48
CA TYR A 162 -1.70 11.96 15.34
C TYR A 162 -0.94 12.07 16.66
N LYS A 163 -1.55 12.64 17.71
CA LYS A 163 -0.93 12.71 19.04
C LYS A 163 -0.83 11.32 19.69
N THR A 164 -1.74 10.44 19.36
CA THR A 164 -1.76 9.05 19.85
C THR A 164 -0.89 8.14 18.98
N TYR A 165 -0.93 8.33 17.66
CA TYR A 165 -0.30 7.41 16.71
C TYR A 165 0.98 7.96 16.07
N GLY A 166 1.49 9.12 16.50
CA GLY A 166 2.83 9.61 16.16
C GLY A 166 3.03 10.22 14.79
N GLY A 167 2.01 10.23 13.94
CA GLY A 167 2.09 10.78 12.59
C GLY A 167 1.93 12.31 12.53
N SER A 168 1.31 12.78 11.45
CA SER A 168 0.97 14.19 11.22
C SER A 168 -0.55 14.39 11.29
N LYS A 169 -0.99 15.65 11.32
CA LYS A 169 -2.43 15.97 11.32
C LYS A 169 -3.17 15.37 10.12
N ASP A 170 -2.54 15.36 8.95
CA ASP A 170 -3.13 14.85 7.71
C ASP A 170 -2.89 13.35 7.50
N CYS A 171 -1.85 12.79 8.13
CA CYS A 171 -1.48 11.38 8.05
C CYS A 171 -1.18 10.87 9.48
N PRO A 172 -2.23 10.55 10.27
CA PRO A 172 -2.11 10.46 11.73
C PRO A 172 -1.35 9.25 12.25
N VAL A 173 -1.26 8.15 11.50
CA VAL A 173 -0.69 6.89 12.01
C VAL A 173 0.71 6.69 11.46
N GLN A 174 1.72 6.79 12.33
CA GLN A 174 3.11 6.51 11.96
C GLN A 174 3.48 5.06 12.27
N VAL A 175 4.03 4.38 11.26
CA VAL A 175 4.68 3.08 11.41
C VAL A 175 6.17 3.26 11.16
N ASN A 176 6.99 2.79 12.10
CA ASN A 176 8.44 2.69 11.98
C ASN A 176 8.83 1.22 11.86
N THR A 177 9.36 0.79 10.72
CA THR A 177 9.69 -0.62 10.48
C THR A 177 10.80 -1.17 11.38
N LEU A 178 11.53 -0.31 12.09
CA LEU A 178 12.53 -0.72 13.11
C LEU A 178 11.96 -0.80 14.53
N ASP A 179 10.71 -0.39 14.75
CA ASP A 179 10.04 -0.45 16.04
C ASP A 179 8.70 -1.17 15.93
N PRO A 180 8.66 -2.48 16.23
CA PRO A 180 7.43 -3.28 16.16
C PRO A 180 6.28 -2.75 17.05
N ASN A 181 6.56 -1.93 18.07
CA ASN A 181 5.52 -1.32 18.89
C ASN A 181 4.70 -0.26 18.14
N THR A 182 5.21 0.23 17.02
CA THR A 182 4.49 1.16 16.13
C THR A 182 3.64 0.43 15.08
N PHE A 183 3.77 -0.91 14.97
CA PHE A 183 2.98 -1.70 14.02
C PHE A 183 1.54 -1.76 14.51
N TRP A 184 0.69 -1.11 13.73
CA TRP A 184 -0.67 -0.84 14.10
C TRP A 184 -1.65 -1.84 13.50
N ASP A 185 -2.44 -2.48 14.36
CA ASP A 185 -3.50 -3.38 13.93
C ASP A 185 -4.84 -2.63 13.81
N TYR A 186 -5.12 -2.15 12.61
CA TYR A 186 -6.37 -1.45 12.30
C TYR A 186 -7.62 -2.33 12.46
N TYR A 187 -7.48 -3.64 12.56
CA TYR A 187 -8.59 -4.57 12.83
C TYR A 187 -9.08 -4.50 14.27
N THR A 188 -8.20 -4.29 15.22
CA THR A 188 -8.54 -4.29 16.65
C THR A 188 -8.56 -2.88 17.24
N ASP A 189 -8.00 -1.91 16.55
CA ASP A 189 -7.88 -0.53 17.02
C ASP A 189 -9.26 0.10 17.28
N PRO A 190 -9.50 0.68 18.49
CA PRO A 190 -10.80 1.25 18.87
C PRO A 190 -11.19 2.51 18.08
N SER A 191 -10.22 3.21 17.48
CA SER A 191 -10.45 4.39 16.65
C SER A 191 -10.80 4.05 15.19
N THR A 192 -10.68 2.77 14.82
CA THR A 192 -11.13 2.28 13.51
C THR A 192 -12.64 2.11 13.51
N ILE A 193 -13.33 2.84 12.63
CA ILE A 193 -14.78 2.79 12.45
C ILE A 193 -15.20 1.60 11.62
N ALA A 194 -14.49 1.36 10.52
CA ALA A 194 -14.72 0.23 9.63
C ALA A 194 -13.41 -0.18 8.94
N ASN A 195 -13.31 -1.45 8.62
CA ASN A 195 -12.14 -2.00 7.92
C ASN A 195 -12.49 -3.17 7.02
N GLY A 196 -11.58 -3.47 6.10
CA GLY A 196 -11.57 -4.63 5.24
C GLY A 196 -10.18 -4.87 4.68
N ASP A 197 -9.92 -6.09 4.20
CA ASP A 197 -8.69 -6.40 3.50
C ASP A 197 -8.89 -7.43 2.38
N LEU A 198 -7.92 -7.47 1.48
CA LEU A 198 -7.80 -8.45 0.43
C LEU A 198 -6.38 -9.01 0.45
N ILE A 199 -6.25 -10.33 0.52
CA ILE A 199 -4.98 -11.05 0.38
C ILE A 199 -5.02 -11.82 -0.93
N ILE A 200 -4.01 -11.65 -1.79
CA ILE A 200 -3.95 -12.27 -3.12
C ILE A 200 -2.77 -13.23 -3.17
N TYR A 201 -3.05 -14.46 -3.60
CA TYR A 201 -2.08 -15.51 -3.90
C TYR A 201 -1.97 -15.70 -5.42
N ASN A 202 -1.08 -16.53 -5.93
CA ASN A 202 -1.09 -16.89 -7.35
C ASN A 202 -2.34 -17.70 -7.76
N ASP A 203 -2.87 -18.48 -6.82
CA ASP A 203 -3.90 -19.50 -7.04
C ASP A 203 -5.21 -19.19 -6.30
N GLY A 204 -5.41 -17.93 -5.91
CA GLY A 204 -6.62 -17.51 -5.22
C GLY A 204 -6.46 -16.25 -4.39
N TYR A 205 -7.51 -15.93 -3.63
CA TYR A 205 -7.54 -14.75 -2.78
C TYR A 205 -8.48 -14.94 -1.57
N GLU A 206 -8.30 -14.10 -0.57
CA GLU A 206 -9.14 -13.98 0.62
C GLU A 206 -9.63 -12.54 0.75
N VAL A 207 -10.91 -12.35 1.13
CA VAL A 207 -11.48 -11.05 1.47
C VAL A 207 -11.85 -11.06 2.96
N ASN A 208 -11.47 -10.02 3.69
CA ASN A 208 -11.79 -9.81 5.09
C ASN A 208 -11.43 -11.03 5.98
N ARG A 209 -10.25 -11.60 5.75
CA ARG A 209 -9.75 -12.80 6.45
C ARG A 209 -10.73 -13.99 6.39
N GLY A 210 -11.51 -14.03 5.33
CA GLY A 210 -12.45 -15.13 5.05
C GLY A 210 -11.77 -16.35 4.44
N ALA A 211 -12.59 -17.28 3.93
CA ALA A 211 -12.08 -18.45 3.23
C ALA A 211 -11.42 -18.05 1.90
N LYS A 212 -10.33 -18.75 1.58
CA LYS A 212 -9.64 -18.56 0.30
C LYS A 212 -10.54 -19.00 -0.86
N VAL A 213 -10.71 -18.11 -1.81
CA VAL A 213 -11.37 -18.40 -3.10
C VAL A 213 -10.29 -18.82 -4.08
N SER A 214 -10.43 -20.00 -4.68
CA SER A 214 -9.51 -20.50 -5.72
C SER A 214 -9.77 -19.80 -7.04
N ALA A 215 -8.76 -19.13 -7.58
CA ALA A 215 -8.82 -18.42 -8.86
C ALA A 215 -7.41 -18.22 -9.42
N THR A 216 -7.27 -18.09 -10.73
CA THR A 216 -6.01 -17.67 -11.37
C THR A 216 -5.91 -16.15 -11.24
N THR A 217 -4.96 -15.66 -10.44
CA THR A 217 -4.79 -14.22 -10.16
C THR A 217 -3.71 -13.56 -11.02
N THR A 218 -3.10 -14.33 -11.92
CA THR A 218 -2.12 -13.83 -12.90
C THR A 218 -2.75 -13.05 -14.06
N ASP A 219 -4.09 -13.05 -14.11
CA ASP A 219 -4.89 -12.20 -15.00
C ASP A 219 -5.61 -11.13 -14.20
N TRP A 220 -6.17 -10.12 -14.87
CA TRP A 220 -6.94 -9.07 -14.22
C TRP A 220 -8.24 -9.61 -13.63
N ILE A 221 -8.45 -9.36 -12.34
CA ILE A 221 -9.67 -9.70 -11.61
C ILE A 221 -10.21 -8.41 -10.96
N GLU A 222 -11.53 -8.20 -11.09
CA GLU A 222 -12.23 -7.19 -10.29
C GLU A 222 -12.50 -7.74 -8.89
N TYR A 223 -12.06 -7.01 -7.88
CA TYR A 223 -12.29 -7.31 -6.48
C TYR A 223 -13.22 -6.28 -5.85
N THR A 224 -13.98 -6.73 -4.87
CA THR A 224 -14.75 -5.87 -3.97
C THR A 224 -14.36 -6.21 -2.54
N ILE A 225 -13.89 -5.21 -1.80
CA ILE A 225 -13.54 -5.31 -0.38
C ILE A 225 -14.62 -4.60 0.42
N PRO A 226 -15.60 -5.31 0.99
CA PRO A 226 -16.63 -4.69 1.82
C PRO A 226 -16.01 -4.19 3.12
N LEU A 227 -16.49 -3.06 3.63
CA LEU A 227 -16.13 -2.54 4.94
C LEU A 227 -17.02 -3.15 6.02
N ASP A 228 -16.36 -3.77 7.00
CA ASP A 228 -16.97 -4.22 8.24
C ASP A 228 -17.05 -3.05 9.23
N TYR A 229 -18.26 -2.52 9.38
CA TYR A 229 -18.54 -1.39 10.28
C TYR A 229 -18.71 -1.84 11.73
N ARG A 230 -17.81 -1.37 12.61
CA ARG A 230 -17.90 -1.59 14.06
C ARG A 230 -18.68 -0.47 14.77
N ASN A 231 -18.65 0.74 14.22
CA ASN A 231 -19.33 1.90 14.78
C ASN A 231 -20.18 2.59 13.71
N LEU A 232 -21.47 2.34 13.75
CA LEU A 232 -22.42 2.91 12.80
C LEU A 232 -22.74 4.39 13.06
N ASN A 233 -22.41 4.92 14.23
CA ASN A 233 -22.73 6.29 14.63
C ASN A 233 -21.53 7.25 14.47
N ALA A 234 -20.30 6.75 14.36
CA ALA A 234 -19.13 7.59 14.22
C ALA A 234 -18.94 8.06 12.76
N TYR A 235 -18.47 9.28 12.62
CA TYR A 235 -18.04 9.83 11.33
C TYR A 235 -16.51 9.77 11.24
N PRO A 236 -15.96 9.29 10.11
CA PRO A 236 -14.53 9.21 9.95
C PRO A 236 -13.91 10.61 9.82
N THR A 237 -12.66 10.71 10.24
CA THR A 237 -11.77 11.86 9.96
C THR A 237 -10.75 11.53 8.91
N HIS A 238 -10.41 10.24 8.78
CA HIS A 238 -9.37 9.77 7.85
C HIS A 238 -9.77 8.46 7.17
N ILE A 239 -9.16 8.24 5.99
CA ILE A 239 -9.19 7.00 5.21
C ILE A 239 -7.79 6.43 5.12
N LEU A 240 -7.67 5.11 5.20
CA LEU A 240 -6.46 4.36 4.91
C LEU A 240 -6.75 3.37 3.79
N ILE A 241 -5.94 3.45 2.74
CA ILE A 241 -5.81 2.41 1.73
C ILE A 241 -4.31 2.13 1.62
N SER A 242 -3.92 0.88 1.76
CA SER A 242 -2.53 0.46 1.58
C SER A 242 -2.49 -0.76 0.67
N VAL A 243 -1.70 -0.67 -0.37
CA VAL A 243 -1.47 -1.72 -1.36
C VAL A 243 -0.03 -2.16 -1.25
N SER A 244 0.21 -3.44 -1.06
CA SER A 244 1.56 -4.01 -0.98
C SER A 244 1.70 -5.27 -1.81
N ALA A 245 2.77 -5.39 -2.57
CA ALA A 245 3.10 -6.58 -3.36
C ALA A 245 3.60 -7.75 -2.48
N SER A 246 3.99 -7.47 -1.21
CA SER A 246 4.29 -8.48 -0.20
C SER A 246 3.61 -8.16 1.11
N GLN A 247 2.83 -9.09 1.65
CA GLN A 247 2.10 -8.92 2.92
C GLN A 247 3.05 -8.65 4.10
N TYR A 248 4.23 -9.24 4.07
CA TYR A 248 5.25 -9.11 5.12
C TYR A 248 6.39 -8.17 4.70
N GLY A 249 6.10 -7.22 3.83
CA GLY A 249 7.05 -6.20 3.40
C GLY A 249 7.56 -5.33 4.54
N ASP A 250 6.72 -5.08 5.56
CA ASP A 250 7.10 -4.33 6.76
C ASP A 250 8.14 -5.09 7.62
N TYR A 251 8.28 -6.40 7.41
CA TYR A 251 9.28 -7.30 8.03
C TYR A 251 10.44 -7.61 7.07
N PHE A 252 10.55 -6.89 5.96
CA PHE A 252 11.54 -7.11 4.91
C PHE A 252 11.59 -8.56 4.41
N SER A 253 10.41 -9.19 4.33
CA SER A 253 10.26 -10.61 3.95
C SER A 253 9.27 -10.75 2.79
N GLY A 254 9.64 -11.55 1.77
CA GLY A 254 8.83 -11.79 0.58
C GLY A 254 9.62 -12.40 -0.58
N TYR A 255 8.99 -12.42 -1.74
CA TYR A 255 9.63 -12.81 -3.00
C TYR A 255 10.10 -11.57 -3.76
N SER A 256 11.40 -11.47 -4.01
CA SER A 256 12.05 -10.28 -4.61
C SER A 256 11.51 -9.88 -6.00
N LYS A 257 10.76 -10.79 -6.66
CA LYS A 257 10.18 -10.58 -7.99
C LYS A 257 8.66 -10.50 -7.99
N SER A 258 8.01 -10.39 -6.82
CA SER A 258 6.55 -10.18 -6.76
C SER A 258 6.17 -8.89 -7.44
N GLN A 259 5.09 -8.94 -8.23
CA GLN A 259 4.52 -7.79 -8.94
C GLN A 259 3.01 -7.77 -8.79
N LEU A 260 2.50 -6.65 -8.29
CA LEU A 260 1.08 -6.36 -8.17
C LEU A 260 0.73 -5.17 -9.06
N ARG A 261 -0.09 -5.40 -10.07
CA ARG A 261 -0.73 -4.31 -10.82
C ARG A 261 -2.07 -4.01 -10.22
N VAL A 262 -2.37 -2.73 -10.14
CA VAL A 262 -3.65 -2.25 -9.59
C VAL A 262 -4.19 -1.15 -10.49
N ASP A 263 -5.49 -1.18 -10.73
CA ASP A 263 -6.16 -0.22 -11.58
C ASP A 263 -7.57 0.07 -11.08
N LYS A 264 -8.07 1.27 -11.37
CA LYS A 264 -9.46 1.69 -11.17
C LYS A 264 -10.01 1.44 -9.77
N LEU A 265 -9.39 2.08 -8.75
CA LEU A 265 -9.92 2.07 -7.39
C LEU A 265 -11.14 2.99 -7.30
N GLU A 266 -12.25 2.45 -6.84
CA GLU A 266 -13.52 3.16 -6.67
C GLU A 266 -14.15 2.86 -5.31
N LEU A 267 -14.64 3.89 -4.62
CA LEU A 267 -15.42 3.71 -3.41
C LEU A 267 -16.89 3.48 -3.77
N VAL A 268 -17.49 2.47 -3.15
CA VAL A 268 -18.90 2.15 -3.24
C VAL A 268 -19.61 2.70 -2.01
N TYR A 269 -20.80 3.28 -2.17
CA TYR A 269 -21.60 3.88 -1.11
C TYR A 269 -22.95 3.17 -0.93
#